data_9021929b62a4019f55a652ad1b06d301
#
_entry.id   9021929b62a4019f55a652ad1b06d301
#
_cell.length_a   1.000
_cell.length_b   1.000
_cell.length_c   1.000
_cell.angle_alpha   90.00
_cell.angle_beta   90.00
_cell.angle_gamma   90.00
#
_symmetry.space_group_name_H-M   'P 1'
#
loop_
_entity.id
_entity.type
_entity.pdbx_description
1 polymer ?
#
loop_
_entity_poly.entity_id
_entity_poly.type
_entity_poly.pdbx_seq_one_letter_code
_entity_poly.pdbx_strand_id
1 'polypeptide(L)'
;HIFLLLFCFNMLHVKSQTREFDKLEQLYAQGHYKMVHRKAKRYLKKQKFAYSFVPSYYVAISKIQFCMDDYWLNRNSGALNEIQNRIKEIKNHPNGEKFLLAHKFEIAGINKDLLNWYSSSSSIKNIGVKTKGTLDLIMENLTMGISLPEISKPIKPIYNLDETHKHLEKNRKLIIKEAKKHLGTPYVWGGTSPKGFDCSGFTQFVYNKKGIVIPR
;
A
#
# COMPACT_ATOMS: atom_id res chain seq x y z
N HIS A 1 3.48 -14.86 -53.11
CA HIS A 1 2.47 -13.95 -52.57
C HIS A 1 1.73 -14.49 -51.35
N ILE A 2 2.39 -15.24 -50.43
CA ILE A 2 1.77 -15.69 -49.18
C ILE A 2 2.83 -15.65 -48.07
N PHE A 3 3.48 -14.49 -47.85
CA PHE A 3 4.43 -14.32 -46.76
C PHE A 3 4.12 -13.08 -45.90
N LEU A 4 2.87 -12.61 -45.93
CA LEU A 4 2.50 -11.33 -45.29
C LEU A 4 1.44 -11.49 -44.20
N LEU A 5 1.31 -12.64 -43.55
CA LEU A 5 0.20 -12.85 -42.58
C LEU A 5 0.60 -13.53 -41.27
N LEU A 6 1.90 -13.52 -40.90
CA LEU A 6 2.36 -14.03 -39.60
C LEU A 6 3.04 -12.97 -38.73
N PHE A 7 2.72 -11.68 -38.96
CA PHE A 7 3.01 -10.63 -37.98
C PHE A 7 1.82 -10.51 -37.00
N CYS A 8 1.29 -11.68 -36.63
CA CYS A 8 0.27 -11.73 -35.61
C CYS A 8 0.90 -11.47 -34.24
N PHE A 9 0.67 -10.28 -33.76
CA PHE A 9 0.17 -10.01 -32.44
C PHE A 9 0.83 -10.80 -31.30
N ASN A 10 2.13 -10.62 -31.09
CA ASN A 10 2.64 -10.59 -29.74
C ASN A 10 2.15 -9.27 -29.10
N MET A 11 0.86 -9.12 -28.94
CA MET A 11 0.30 -8.29 -27.92
C MET A 11 0.85 -8.84 -26.60
N LEU A 12 2.00 -8.33 -26.18
CA LEU A 12 2.37 -8.32 -24.78
C LEU A 12 1.13 -7.74 -24.09
N HIS A 13 0.33 -8.64 -23.55
CA HIS A 13 -0.68 -8.27 -22.59
C HIS A 13 0.11 -7.68 -21.42
N VAL A 14 0.34 -6.39 -21.47
CA VAL A 14 0.63 -5.62 -20.26
C VAL A 14 -0.57 -5.94 -19.38
N LYS A 15 -0.41 -6.91 -18.49
CA LYS A 15 -1.45 -7.27 -17.55
C LYS A 15 -1.64 -6.06 -16.67
N SER A 16 -2.60 -5.24 -17.05
CA SER A 16 -3.10 -4.14 -16.26
C SER A 16 -3.27 -4.61 -14.82
N GLN A 17 -2.89 -3.78 -13.88
CA GLN A 17 -3.15 -3.94 -12.47
C GLN A 17 -4.57 -4.47 -12.28
N THR A 18 -4.73 -5.57 -11.57
CA THR A 18 -6.06 -6.18 -11.45
C THR A 18 -6.83 -5.49 -10.32
N ARG A 19 -8.11 -5.24 -10.53
CA ARG A 19 -9.02 -4.65 -9.52
C ARG A 19 -8.91 -5.33 -8.15
N GLU A 20 -8.62 -6.64 -8.12
CA GLU A 20 -8.43 -7.39 -6.90
C GLU A 20 -7.19 -6.93 -6.11
N PHE A 21 -6.11 -6.56 -6.81
CA PHE A 21 -4.87 -6.10 -6.18
C PHE A 21 -5.01 -4.67 -5.67
N ASP A 22 -5.62 -3.79 -6.46
CA ASP A 22 -5.93 -2.43 -6.01
C ASP A 22 -6.81 -2.43 -4.75
N LYS A 23 -7.71 -3.41 -4.67
CA LYS A 23 -8.53 -3.56 -3.46
C LYS A 23 -7.72 -4.00 -2.24
N LEU A 24 -6.64 -4.79 -2.40
CA LEU A 24 -5.73 -5.12 -1.30
C LEU A 24 -4.97 -3.88 -0.84
N GLU A 25 -4.41 -3.12 -1.78
CA GLU A 25 -3.70 -1.87 -1.53
C GLU A 25 -4.58 -0.86 -0.79
N GLN A 26 -5.79 -0.60 -1.31
CA GLN A 26 -6.74 0.29 -0.69
C GLN A 26 -7.10 -0.12 0.76
N LEU A 27 -7.40 -1.39 0.97
CA LEU A 27 -7.73 -1.90 2.30
C LEU A 27 -6.53 -1.83 3.25
N TYR A 28 -5.32 -2.05 2.74
CA TYR A 28 -4.10 -1.93 3.53
C TYR A 28 -3.86 -0.48 3.97
N ALA A 29 -3.95 0.46 3.03
CA ALA A 29 -3.83 1.89 3.31
C ALA A 29 -4.89 2.41 4.31
N GLN A 30 -6.06 1.77 4.37
CA GLN A 30 -7.12 2.05 5.34
C GLN A 30 -6.92 1.35 6.71
N GLY A 31 -5.84 0.60 6.90
CA GLY A 31 -5.57 -0.14 8.15
C GLY A 31 -6.40 -1.41 8.34
N HIS A 32 -7.12 -1.87 7.31
CA HIS A 32 -7.96 -3.07 7.40
C HIS A 32 -7.16 -4.38 7.25
N TYR A 33 -6.07 -4.52 8.00
CA TYR A 33 -5.08 -5.59 7.86
C TYR A 33 -5.66 -7.01 7.95
N LYS A 34 -6.64 -7.25 8.83
CA LYS A 34 -7.31 -8.56 8.94
C LYS A 34 -8.07 -8.93 7.65
N MET A 35 -8.68 -7.93 7.00
CA MET A 35 -9.41 -8.13 5.76
C MET A 35 -8.46 -8.35 4.58
N VAL A 36 -7.38 -7.56 4.51
CA VAL A 36 -6.29 -7.73 3.54
C VAL A 36 -5.73 -9.15 3.62
N HIS A 37 -5.29 -9.58 4.79
CA HIS A 37 -4.73 -10.91 5.02
C HIS A 37 -5.67 -12.02 4.52
N ARG A 38 -6.95 -11.97 4.90
CA ARG A 38 -7.95 -12.97 4.51
C ARG A 38 -8.20 -13.00 3.01
N LYS A 39 -8.24 -11.81 2.35
CA LYS A 39 -8.40 -11.72 0.89
C LYS A 39 -7.16 -12.20 0.15
N ALA A 40 -5.99 -11.75 0.55
CA ALA A 40 -4.72 -12.12 -0.05
C ALA A 40 -4.48 -13.65 0.04
N LYS A 41 -4.75 -14.27 1.19
CA LYS A 41 -4.72 -15.75 1.33
C LYS A 41 -5.67 -16.47 0.38
N ARG A 42 -6.85 -15.92 0.11
CA ARG A 42 -7.76 -16.50 -0.89
C ARG A 42 -7.23 -16.35 -2.32
N TYR A 43 -6.54 -15.24 -2.60
CA TYR A 43 -5.96 -15.00 -3.92
C TYR A 43 -4.77 -15.91 -4.21
N LEU A 44 -3.95 -16.22 -3.20
CA LEU A 44 -2.87 -17.21 -3.32
C LEU A 44 -3.35 -18.60 -3.80
N LYS A 45 -4.60 -18.97 -3.49
CA LYS A 45 -5.17 -20.26 -3.91
C LYS A 45 -5.72 -20.25 -5.33
N LYS A 46 -5.74 -19.09 -6.01
CA LYS A 46 -6.32 -18.94 -7.34
C LYS A 46 -5.24 -18.92 -8.41
N GLN A 47 -5.27 -19.91 -9.30
CA GLN A 47 -4.30 -20.05 -10.41
C GLN A 47 -4.17 -18.76 -11.23
N LYS A 48 -5.26 -18.02 -11.41
CA LYS A 48 -5.25 -16.77 -12.18
C LYS A 48 -4.33 -15.68 -11.59
N PHE A 49 -3.89 -15.81 -10.34
CA PHE A 49 -2.99 -14.87 -9.67
C PHE A 49 -1.57 -15.43 -9.42
N ALA A 50 -1.31 -16.67 -9.86
CA ALA A 50 -0.02 -17.33 -9.62
C ALA A 50 1.19 -16.59 -10.24
N TYR A 51 0.94 -15.71 -11.21
CA TYR A 51 1.97 -14.90 -11.87
C TYR A 51 2.46 -13.70 -11.03
N SER A 52 1.80 -13.38 -9.93
CA SER A 52 2.01 -12.13 -9.20
C SER A 52 2.41 -12.35 -7.74
N PHE A 53 3.38 -11.57 -7.28
CA PHE A 53 3.77 -11.52 -5.86
C PHE A 53 2.77 -10.79 -4.97
N VAL A 54 1.87 -9.97 -5.54
CA VAL A 54 0.97 -9.10 -4.76
C VAL A 54 0.23 -9.86 -3.66
N PRO A 55 -0.40 -11.02 -3.90
CA PRO A 55 -1.06 -11.75 -2.82
C PRO A 55 -0.09 -12.22 -1.71
N SER A 56 1.10 -12.72 -2.09
CA SER A 56 2.10 -13.18 -1.12
C SER A 56 2.64 -12.02 -0.28
N TYR A 57 2.93 -10.91 -0.92
CA TYR A 57 3.36 -9.67 -0.29
C TYR A 57 2.34 -9.16 0.73
N TYR A 58 1.06 -9.02 0.35
CA TYR A 58 0.02 -8.55 1.27
C TYR A 58 -0.28 -9.54 2.42
N VAL A 59 -0.08 -10.83 2.23
CA VAL A 59 -0.09 -11.79 3.36
C VAL A 59 1.04 -11.49 4.32
N ALA A 60 2.27 -11.27 3.81
CA ALA A 60 3.44 -11.00 4.65
C ALA A 60 3.31 -9.68 5.42
N ILE A 61 3.04 -8.57 4.74
CA ILE A 61 2.99 -7.24 5.39
C ILE A 61 1.80 -7.11 6.36
N SER A 62 0.66 -7.76 6.08
CA SER A 62 -0.45 -7.81 7.05
C SER A 62 -0.06 -8.55 8.31
N LYS A 63 0.73 -9.64 8.20
CA LYS A 63 1.23 -10.36 9.37
C LYS A 63 2.26 -9.56 10.16
N ILE A 64 3.10 -8.76 9.51
CA ILE A 64 4.00 -7.83 10.22
C ILE A 64 3.18 -6.91 11.12
N GLN A 65 2.07 -6.35 10.62
CA GLN A 65 1.17 -5.52 11.42
C GLN A 65 0.57 -6.29 12.62
N PHE A 66 0.24 -7.58 12.44
CA PHE A 66 -0.25 -8.40 13.56
C PHE A 66 0.84 -8.72 14.59
N CYS A 67 2.11 -8.81 14.18
CA CYS A 67 3.22 -9.06 15.09
C CYS A 67 3.47 -7.90 16.07
N MET A 68 2.93 -6.72 15.81
CA MET A 68 2.98 -5.57 16.72
C MET A 68 1.97 -5.67 17.88
N ASP A 69 1.21 -6.76 17.95
CA ASP A 69 0.38 -7.16 19.08
C ASP A 69 1.05 -8.34 19.78
N ASP A 70 1.57 -8.12 20.99
CA ASP A 70 2.30 -9.13 21.77
C ASP A 70 1.45 -10.37 22.04
N TYR A 71 0.17 -10.19 22.33
CA TYR A 71 -0.75 -11.30 22.56
C TYR A 71 -0.93 -12.16 21.32
N TRP A 72 -1.09 -11.52 20.17
CA TRP A 72 -1.20 -12.22 18.89
C TRP A 72 0.08 -12.96 18.54
N LEU A 73 1.24 -12.29 18.68
CA LEU A 73 2.55 -12.85 18.34
C LEU A 73 2.87 -14.11 19.16
N ASN A 74 2.61 -14.07 20.47
CA ASN A 74 2.85 -15.20 21.36
C ASN A 74 2.01 -16.44 20.99
N ARG A 75 0.81 -16.24 20.45
CA ARG A 75 -0.08 -17.33 20.00
C ARG A 75 0.22 -17.82 18.59
N ASN A 76 1.03 -17.09 17.84
CA ASN A 76 1.34 -17.35 16.43
C ASN A 76 2.86 -17.43 16.19
N SER A 77 3.55 -18.25 16.99
CA SER A 77 5.02 -18.36 16.97
C SER A 77 5.65 -18.66 15.60
N GLY A 78 4.91 -19.33 14.71
CA GLY A 78 5.34 -19.61 13.34
C GLY A 78 5.18 -18.44 12.35
N ALA A 79 4.56 -17.33 12.78
CA ALA A 79 4.23 -16.23 11.89
C ALA A 79 5.48 -15.56 11.30
N LEU A 80 6.53 -15.37 12.10
CA LEU A 80 7.78 -14.74 11.66
C LEU A 80 8.48 -15.57 10.58
N ASN A 81 8.53 -16.89 10.73
CA ASN A 81 9.11 -17.77 9.73
C ASN A 81 8.32 -17.74 8.41
N GLU A 82 6.99 -17.71 8.49
CA GLU A 82 6.15 -17.59 7.28
C GLU A 82 6.39 -16.25 6.58
N ILE A 83 6.46 -15.14 7.31
CA ILE A 83 6.76 -13.83 6.76
C ILE A 83 8.13 -13.85 6.07
N GLN A 84 9.15 -14.34 6.77
CA GLN A 84 10.52 -14.38 6.26
C GLN A 84 10.63 -15.20 4.97
N ASN A 85 9.98 -16.35 4.90
CA ASN A 85 9.99 -17.21 3.71
C ASN A 85 9.34 -16.49 2.52
N ARG A 86 8.18 -15.84 2.72
CA ARG A 86 7.50 -15.08 1.65
C ARG A 86 8.33 -13.93 1.13
N ILE A 87 8.97 -13.18 2.02
CA ILE A 87 9.83 -12.06 1.62
C ILE A 87 11.08 -12.56 0.89
N LYS A 88 11.67 -13.67 1.35
CA LYS A 88 12.79 -14.34 0.65
C LYS A 88 12.42 -14.78 -0.77
N GLU A 89 11.24 -15.36 -0.95
CA GLU A 89 10.74 -15.77 -2.28
C GLU A 89 10.65 -14.57 -3.22
N ILE A 90 10.12 -13.45 -2.74
CA ILE A 90 10.03 -12.21 -3.53
C ILE A 90 11.43 -11.67 -3.83
N LYS A 91 12.30 -11.57 -2.82
CA LYS A 91 13.66 -11.05 -2.94
C LYS A 91 14.50 -11.82 -3.96
N ASN A 92 14.42 -13.14 -3.93
CA ASN A 92 15.25 -14.00 -4.76
C ASN A 92 14.74 -14.13 -6.21
N HIS A 93 13.59 -13.54 -6.53
CA HIS A 93 13.08 -13.57 -7.88
C HIS A 93 13.69 -12.44 -8.74
N PRO A 94 13.99 -12.66 -10.04
CA PRO A 94 14.60 -11.66 -10.92
C PRO A 94 13.89 -10.29 -10.95
N ASN A 95 12.58 -10.28 -10.76
CA ASN A 95 11.77 -9.04 -10.70
C ASN A 95 11.47 -8.58 -9.27
N GLY A 96 12.06 -9.21 -8.25
CA GLY A 96 11.74 -8.96 -6.85
C GLY A 96 12.12 -7.56 -6.39
N GLU A 97 13.30 -7.10 -6.75
CA GLU A 97 13.77 -5.75 -6.45
C GLU A 97 12.84 -4.67 -7.05
N LYS A 98 12.50 -4.80 -8.33
CA LYS A 98 11.59 -3.88 -9.00
C LYS A 98 10.22 -3.87 -8.33
N PHE A 99 9.73 -5.02 -7.90
CA PHE A 99 8.48 -5.15 -7.18
C PHE A 99 8.54 -4.43 -5.83
N LEU A 100 9.56 -4.68 -5.02
CA LEU A 100 9.72 -4.05 -3.70
C LEU A 100 9.93 -2.53 -3.84
N LEU A 101 10.68 -2.09 -4.86
CA LEU A 101 10.85 -0.66 -5.14
C LEU A 101 9.52 0.04 -5.45
N ALA A 102 8.61 -0.63 -6.17
CA ALA A 102 7.27 -0.10 -6.44
C ALA A 102 6.44 0.08 -5.15
N HIS A 103 6.70 -0.74 -4.11
CA HIS A 103 6.02 -0.69 -2.81
C HIS A 103 6.81 0.07 -1.72
N LYS A 104 7.83 0.84 -2.08
CA LYS A 104 8.74 1.50 -1.12
C LYS A 104 8.03 2.38 -0.07
N PHE A 105 6.92 3.03 -0.43
CA PHE A 105 6.17 3.88 0.51
C PHE A 105 5.40 3.05 1.55
N GLU A 106 4.84 1.91 1.16
CA GLU A 106 4.22 0.97 2.10
C GLU A 106 5.27 0.37 3.05
N ILE A 107 6.43 -0.02 2.49
CA ILE A 107 7.56 -0.57 3.28
C ILE A 107 8.07 0.48 4.28
N ALA A 108 8.20 1.74 3.86
CA ALA A 108 8.57 2.84 4.74
C ALA A 108 7.53 3.06 5.86
N GLY A 109 6.23 2.93 5.55
CA GLY A 109 5.15 2.96 6.54
C GLY A 109 5.28 1.86 7.59
N ILE A 110 5.52 0.63 7.14
CA ILE A 110 5.73 -0.53 8.03
C ILE A 110 6.94 -0.30 8.93
N ASN A 111 8.05 0.18 8.37
CA ASN A 111 9.26 0.47 9.14
C ASN A 111 9.00 1.51 10.23
N LYS A 112 8.28 2.57 9.91
CA LYS A 112 7.87 3.59 10.88
C LYS A 112 7.01 3.02 12.00
N ASP A 113 6.02 2.18 11.64
CA ASP A 113 5.13 1.54 12.61
C ASP A 113 5.91 0.62 13.56
N LEU A 114 6.86 -0.16 13.03
CA LEU A 114 7.75 -1.01 13.82
C LEU A 114 8.64 -0.19 14.79
N LEU A 115 9.24 0.89 14.31
CA LEU A 115 10.06 1.76 15.14
C LEU A 115 9.25 2.41 16.27
N ASN A 116 8.02 2.83 15.98
CA ASN A 116 7.10 3.35 16.99
C ASN A 116 6.72 2.27 18.01
N TRP A 117 6.47 1.06 17.55
CA TRP A 117 6.17 -0.06 18.44
C TRP A 117 7.37 -0.43 19.32
N TYR A 118 8.60 -0.46 18.78
CA TYR A 118 9.82 -0.69 19.56
C TYR A 118 10.04 0.38 20.62
N SER A 119 9.71 1.63 20.35
CA SER A 119 9.91 2.74 21.29
C SER A 119 8.81 2.83 22.36
N SER A 120 7.71 2.10 22.23
CA SER A 120 6.67 2.07 23.26
C SER A 120 7.15 1.29 24.50
N SER A 121 7.04 1.91 25.68
CA SER A 121 7.68 1.44 26.94
C SER A 121 7.25 0.04 27.39
N SER A 122 6.08 -0.41 26.99
CA SER A 122 5.55 -1.76 27.28
C SER A 122 6.16 -2.83 26.38
N SER A 123 6.51 -2.47 25.15
CA SER A 123 6.96 -3.41 24.12
C SER A 123 8.41 -3.85 24.31
N ILE A 124 9.30 -2.97 24.80
CA ILE A 124 10.74 -3.27 24.97
C ILE A 124 10.96 -4.40 25.99
N LYS A 125 10.17 -4.48 27.04
CA LYS A 125 10.29 -5.52 28.07
C LYS A 125 9.77 -6.88 27.66
N ASN A 126 8.85 -6.94 26.69
CA ASN A 126 8.14 -8.14 26.29
C ASN A 126 8.60 -8.75 24.96
N ILE A 127 9.30 -7.96 24.14
CA ILE A 127 9.85 -8.45 22.87
C ILE A 127 11.17 -9.15 23.17
N GLY A 128 11.20 -10.47 23.04
CA GLY A 128 12.46 -11.23 23.11
C GLY A 128 13.47 -10.75 22.04
N VAL A 129 14.74 -10.66 22.41
CA VAL A 129 15.85 -10.25 21.51
C VAL A 129 15.79 -11.00 20.18
N LYS A 130 15.45 -12.28 20.19
CA LYS A 130 15.31 -13.13 18.99
C LYS A 130 14.18 -12.64 18.07
N THR A 131 13.05 -12.24 18.64
CA THR A 131 11.88 -11.75 17.89
C THR A 131 12.21 -10.44 17.18
N LYS A 132 12.82 -9.50 17.91
CA LYS A 132 13.28 -8.23 17.36
C LYS A 132 14.27 -8.45 16.22
N GLY A 133 15.31 -9.24 16.44
CA GLY A 133 16.31 -9.53 15.41
C GLY A 133 15.72 -10.18 14.17
N THR A 134 14.68 -11.02 14.32
CA THR A 134 13.98 -11.60 13.16
C THR A 134 13.18 -10.56 12.39
N LEU A 135 12.49 -9.65 13.07
CA LEU A 135 11.75 -8.56 12.41
C LEU A 135 12.70 -7.57 11.72
N ASP A 136 13.82 -7.24 12.34
CA ASP A 136 14.85 -6.39 11.74
C ASP A 136 15.41 -7.02 10.45
N LEU A 137 15.69 -8.33 10.46
CA LEU A 137 16.11 -9.07 9.27
C LEU A 137 15.03 -9.12 8.18
N ILE A 138 13.77 -9.23 8.55
CA ILE A 138 12.64 -9.16 7.61
C ILE A 138 12.61 -7.78 6.95
N MET A 139 12.78 -6.72 7.72
CA MET A 139 12.81 -5.36 7.20
C MET A 139 14.01 -5.12 6.28
N GLU A 140 15.19 -5.60 6.66
CA GLU A 140 16.38 -5.57 5.80
C GLU A 140 16.13 -6.24 4.45
N ASN A 141 15.50 -7.41 4.45
CA ASN A 141 15.13 -8.11 3.22
C ASN A 141 14.06 -7.37 2.39
N LEU A 142 13.11 -6.68 3.02
CA LEU A 142 12.11 -5.88 2.33
C LEU A 142 12.72 -4.64 1.68
N THR A 143 13.73 -4.04 2.31
CA THR A 143 14.37 -2.85 1.78
C THR A 143 15.36 -3.15 0.68
N MET A 144 16.04 -4.32 0.70
CA MET A 144 17.07 -4.73 -0.29
C MET A 144 18.08 -3.63 -0.63
N GLY A 145 18.44 -2.79 0.34
CA GLY A 145 19.29 -1.62 0.09
C GLY A 145 18.56 -0.44 -0.59
N ILE A 146 17.25 -0.53 -0.77
CA ILE A 146 16.43 0.58 -1.25
C ILE A 146 16.45 1.68 -0.19
N SER A 147 16.84 2.90 -0.58
CA SER A 147 16.66 4.07 0.27
C SER A 147 15.17 4.31 0.46
N LEU A 148 14.70 4.07 1.68
CA LEU A 148 13.31 4.33 2.03
C LEU A 148 13.06 5.84 2.06
N PRO A 149 11.93 6.31 1.53
CA PRO A 149 11.54 7.70 1.68
C PRO A 149 11.36 8.01 3.16
N GLU A 150 11.89 9.14 3.60
CA GLU A 150 11.60 9.65 4.92
C GLU A 150 10.09 9.94 5.01
N ILE A 151 9.38 9.09 5.74
CA ILE A 151 8.00 9.40 6.13
C ILE A 151 8.13 10.40 7.27
N SER A 152 8.35 11.66 6.91
CA SER A 152 8.35 12.77 7.85
C SER A 152 7.12 12.61 8.74
N LYS A 153 7.30 12.82 10.06
CA LYS A 153 6.19 13.09 10.99
C LYS A 153 5.27 14.03 10.25
N PRO A 154 3.93 13.90 10.38
CA PRO A 154 3.04 14.87 9.77
C PRO A 154 3.66 16.23 10.07
N ILE A 155 4.05 16.94 9.03
CA ILE A 155 4.68 18.24 9.15
C ILE A 155 3.71 18.99 10.06
N LYS A 156 4.10 19.17 11.35
CA LYS A 156 3.41 20.21 12.12
C LYS A 156 3.62 21.42 11.25
N PRO A 157 2.57 21.96 10.66
CA PRO A 157 2.76 23.05 9.74
C PRO A 157 3.54 24.10 10.50
N ILE A 158 4.73 24.45 10.03
CA ILE A 158 5.45 25.63 10.46
C ILE A 158 4.62 26.77 9.85
N TYR A 159 3.55 27.08 10.52
CA TYR A 159 2.68 28.15 10.10
C TYR A 159 3.19 29.44 10.75
N ASN A 160 3.97 30.17 10.00
CA ASN A 160 3.83 31.62 10.10
C ASN A 160 2.47 31.97 9.51
N LEU A 161 1.51 32.19 10.42
CA LEU A 161 0.09 32.36 10.14
C LEU A 161 -0.18 33.82 9.78
N ASP A 162 0.25 34.26 8.61
CA ASP A 162 -0.24 35.50 8.04
C ASP A 162 -0.99 35.25 6.74
N GLU A 163 -1.85 36.11 6.39
CA GLU A 163 -2.89 36.18 5.32
C GLU A 163 -2.99 35.06 4.26
N THR A 164 -1.90 34.47 3.84
CA THR A 164 -1.88 33.30 2.94
C THR A 164 -2.63 32.09 3.50
N HIS A 165 -2.63 31.93 4.81
CA HIS A 165 -3.30 30.83 5.49
C HIS A 165 -4.83 30.93 5.45
N LYS A 166 -5.35 32.12 5.58
CA LYS A 166 -6.80 32.35 5.54
C LYS A 166 -7.38 31.97 4.16
N HIS A 167 -6.61 32.25 3.12
CA HIS A 167 -6.96 31.87 1.75
C HIS A 167 -6.85 30.34 1.51
N LEU A 168 -5.80 29.72 2.00
CA LEU A 168 -5.60 28.25 1.92
C LEU A 168 -6.69 27.49 2.70
N GLU A 169 -7.02 27.92 3.91
CA GLU A 169 -8.11 27.36 4.72
C GLU A 169 -9.47 27.49 4.01
N LYS A 170 -9.73 28.62 3.38
CA LYS A 170 -10.95 28.82 2.58
C LYS A 170 -11.02 27.84 1.41
N ASN A 171 -9.93 27.68 0.68
CA ASN A 171 -9.87 26.77 -0.46
C ASN A 171 -10.02 25.30 -0.02
N ARG A 172 -9.37 24.89 1.08
CA ARG A 172 -9.52 23.54 1.66
C ARG A 172 -10.96 23.26 2.04
N LYS A 173 -11.63 24.21 2.70
CA LYS A 173 -13.06 24.08 3.06
C LYS A 173 -13.95 23.95 1.83
N LEU A 174 -13.65 24.68 0.76
CA LEU A 174 -14.40 24.60 -0.50
C LEU A 174 -14.21 23.27 -1.21
N ILE A 175 -12.99 22.70 -1.20
CA ILE A 175 -12.70 21.37 -1.75
C ILE A 175 -13.45 20.30 -0.96
N ILE A 176 -13.38 20.35 0.37
CA ILE A 176 -14.11 19.41 1.24
C ILE A 176 -15.62 19.51 1.06
N LYS A 177 -16.14 20.72 0.95
CA LYS A 177 -17.58 20.96 0.69
C LYS A 177 -18.01 20.36 -0.64
N GLU A 178 -17.17 20.49 -1.68
CA GLU A 178 -17.44 19.88 -2.99
C GLU A 178 -17.41 18.35 -2.90
N ALA A 179 -16.38 17.79 -2.28
CA ALA A 179 -16.23 16.36 -2.09
C ALA A 179 -17.43 15.72 -1.37
N LYS A 180 -17.95 16.39 -0.34
CA LYS A 180 -19.12 15.92 0.43
C LYS A 180 -20.41 15.83 -0.39
N LYS A 181 -20.56 16.58 -1.47
CA LYS A 181 -21.74 16.48 -2.36
C LYS A 181 -21.84 15.14 -3.09
N HIS A 182 -20.73 14.41 -3.15
CA HIS A 182 -20.60 13.15 -3.88
C HIS A 182 -20.54 11.93 -2.95
N LEU A 183 -20.90 12.11 -1.66
CA LEU A 183 -21.05 10.98 -0.74
C LEU A 183 -22.14 10.05 -1.25
N GLY A 184 -21.83 8.75 -1.24
CA GLY A 184 -22.75 7.73 -1.76
C GLY A 184 -22.63 7.44 -3.26
N THR A 185 -21.85 8.22 -4.02
CA THR A 185 -21.58 7.89 -5.42
C THR A 185 -20.91 6.52 -5.53
N PRO A 186 -21.38 5.61 -6.41
CA PRO A 186 -20.83 4.28 -6.53
C PRO A 186 -19.37 4.32 -7.01
N TYR A 187 -18.57 3.37 -6.54
CA TYR A 187 -17.23 3.18 -7.06
C TYR A 187 -17.31 2.49 -8.44
N VAL A 188 -16.77 3.14 -9.46
CA VAL A 188 -16.64 2.62 -10.82
C VAL A 188 -15.19 2.74 -11.24
N TRP A 189 -14.57 1.64 -11.62
CA TRP A 189 -13.20 1.62 -12.14
C TRP A 189 -13.06 2.50 -13.37
N GLY A 190 -12.06 3.40 -13.37
CA GLY A 190 -11.89 4.38 -14.45
C GLY A 190 -12.93 5.51 -14.44
N GLY A 191 -13.86 5.50 -13.48
CA GLY A 191 -14.93 6.48 -13.37
C GLY A 191 -14.42 7.86 -12.97
N THR A 192 -14.90 8.89 -13.67
CA THR A 192 -14.49 10.30 -13.51
C THR A 192 -15.66 11.25 -13.36
N SER A 193 -16.86 10.74 -13.14
CA SER A 193 -18.10 11.53 -13.13
C SER A 193 -19.02 11.15 -11.96
N PRO A 194 -20.05 11.98 -11.64
CA PRO A 194 -21.02 11.68 -10.59
C PRO A 194 -21.83 10.39 -10.79
N LYS A 195 -21.76 9.75 -11.95
CA LYS A 195 -22.35 8.42 -12.19
C LYS A 195 -21.52 7.29 -11.55
N GLY A 196 -20.26 7.56 -11.24
CA GLY A 196 -19.33 6.66 -10.56
C GLY A 196 -17.90 7.18 -10.65
N PHE A 197 -17.15 7.01 -9.55
CA PHE A 197 -15.76 7.44 -9.45
C PHE A 197 -14.83 6.29 -9.09
N ASP A 198 -13.61 6.33 -9.59
CA ASP A 198 -12.47 5.73 -8.90
C ASP A 198 -11.78 6.77 -8.00
N CYS A 199 -10.76 6.39 -7.23
CA CYS A 199 -10.09 7.28 -6.28
C CYS A 199 -9.40 8.46 -6.96
N SER A 200 -8.71 8.25 -8.08
CA SER A 200 -8.04 9.31 -8.83
C SER A 200 -9.02 10.19 -9.61
N GLY A 201 -10.04 9.59 -10.22
CA GLY A 201 -11.09 10.31 -10.93
C GLY A 201 -11.93 11.19 -10.02
N PHE A 202 -12.25 10.72 -8.81
CA PHE A 202 -12.93 11.52 -7.79
C PHE A 202 -12.07 12.72 -7.38
N THR A 203 -10.81 12.48 -7.06
CA THR A 203 -9.88 13.55 -6.66
C THR A 203 -9.76 14.59 -7.77
N GLN A 204 -9.50 14.15 -8.99
CA GLN A 204 -9.42 15.03 -10.16
C GLN A 204 -10.70 15.85 -10.36
N PHE A 205 -11.85 15.19 -10.29
CA PHE A 205 -13.14 15.85 -10.46
C PHE A 205 -13.37 16.97 -9.44
N VAL A 206 -13.13 16.68 -8.15
CA VAL A 206 -13.33 17.63 -7.07
C VAL A 206 -12.40 18.85 -7.21
N TYR A 207 -11.13 18.63 -7.54
CA TYR A 207 -10.16 19.71 -7.74
C TYR A 207 -10.47 20.54 -8.99
N ASN A 208 -10.84 19.89 -10.10
CA ASN A 208 -11.25 20.56 -11.33
C ASN A 208 -12.46 21.48 -11.11
N LYS A 209 -13.44 21.09 -10.28
CA LYS A 209 -14.57 21.94 -9.90
C LYS A 209 -14.16 23.21 -9.15
N LYS A 210 -12.92 23.28 -8.69
CA LYS A 210 -12.31 24.46 -8.05
C LYS A 210 -11.25 25.13 -8.90
N GLY A 211 -11.17 24.77 -10.19
CA GLY A 211 -10.21 25.34 -11.14
C GLY A 211 -8.77 24.84 -10.96
N ILE A 212 -8.57 23.78 -10.17
CA ILE A 212 -7.25 23.21 -9.94
C ILE A 212 -7.11 21.94 -10.79
N VAL A 213 -6.25 22.00 -11.79
CA VAL A 213 -5.94 20.86 -12.66
C VAL A 213 -4.85 20.03 -12.00
N ILE A 214 -5.13 18.77 -11.73
CA ILE A 214 -4.15 17.78 -11.24
C ILE A 214 -4.04 16.64 -12.24
N PRO A 215 -2.81 16.16 -12.51
CA PRO A 215 -2.61 15.01 -13.39
C PRO A 215 -3.22 13.74 -12.79
N ARG A 216 -3.55 12.80 -13.66
CA ARG A 216 -4.08 11.49 -13.26
C ARG A 216 -2.94 10.50 -13.08
#